data_4a28a8abc73c70cdfb9d0841b3112178
#
_entry.id   4a28a8abc73c70cdfb9d0841b3112178
#
_cell.length_a   1.000
_cell.length_b   1.000
_cell.length_c   1.000
_cell.angle_alpha   90.00
_cell.angle_beta   90.00
_cell.angle_gamma   90.00
#
_symmetry.space_group_name_H-M   'P 1'
#
loop_
_entity.id
_entity.type
_entity.pdbx_description
1 polymer ?
#
loop_
_entity_poly.entity_id
_entity_poly.type
_entity_poly.pdbx_seq_one_letter_code
_entity_poly.pdbx_strand_id
1 'polypeptide(L)'
;MSYWAGRSGLAVSQLLSWLGLPTGKYHAWQARRGLPNRHNAPVPKAQWLLPWEREAIVVFAQQHPGEGYRRLTYRMLDADVVATSPSSVYRVLKAAGLILVSGAKTSLKGTGFIGPTVAHEHWHIDVSYLNIAGTFYYLCAVLDGYSRFIVHWGVRESMTEQAIEVIVQGARERFPGHTPRIISDNGPQFIAKDFKEFVREAGMTHVRTAPYYPQSNGKIERWHQSIKRECLRPRAPVSLADARNLVSRYVQDYNTVRLHSALGYITPIDQMEGRAAALFAERQRKLSEARTARRQARKPSPEAVETVHG
;
A
#
# COMPACT_ATOMS: atom_id res chain seq x y z
N MET A 1 -50.21 -20.58 -21.57
CA MET A 1 -49.90 -21.52 -22.66
C MET A 1 -50.92 -22.65 -22.75
N SER A 2 -51.14 -23.45 -21.71
CA SER A 2 -52.11 -24.56 -21.72
C SER A 2 -53.54 -24.14 -22.15
N TYR A 3 -54.01 -22.98 -21.69
CA TYR A 3 -55.32 -22.41 -22.10
C TYR A 3 -55.36 -22.13 -23.60
N TRP A 4 -54.35 -21.52 -24.17
CA TRP A 4 -54.30 -21.18 -25.59
C TRP A 4 -54.10 -22.40 -26.48
N ALA A 5 -53.31 -23.39 -26.05
CA ALA A 5 -53.17 -24.67 -26.74
C ALA A 5 -54.52 -25.40 -26.83
N GLY A 6 -55.31 -25.45 -25.74
CA GLY A 6 -56.62 -26.06 -25.74
C GLY A 6 -57.65 -25.36 -26.64
N ARG A 7 -57.57 -24.02 -26.79
CA ARG A 7 -58.48 -23.25 -27.68
C ARG A 7 -58.10 -23.29 -29.14
N SER A 8 -56.81 -23.34 -29.45
CA SER A 8 -56.30 -23.25 -30.84
C SER A 8 -56.09 -24.61 -31.48
N GLY A 9 -56.05 -25.70 -30.70
CA GLY A 9 -55.62 -27.02 -31.18
C GLY A 9 -54.15 -27.16 -31.53
N LEU A 10 -53.35 -26.09 -31.23
CA LEU A 10 -51.95 -26.05 -31.56
C LEU A 10 -51.10 -26.65 -30.44
N ALA A 11 -50.01 -27.29 -30.80
CA ALA A 11 -49.04 -27.79 -29.82
C ALA A 11 -48.38 -26.62 -29.03
N VAL A 12 -48.16 -26.80 -27.72
CA VAL A 12 -47.49 -25.81 -26.87
C VAL A 12 -46.09 -25.42 -27.42
N SER A 13 -45.40 -26.37 -28.01
CA SER A 13 -44.08 -26.13 -28.67
C SER A 13 -44.15 -25.13 -29.82
N GLN A 14 -45.23 -25.16 -30.60
CA GLN A 14 -45.48 -24.23 -31.70
C GLN A 14 -45.80 -22.81 -31.22
N LEU A 15 -46.62 -22.71 -30.18
CA LEU A 15 -46.90 -21.41 -29.53
C LEU A 15 -45.67 -20.81 -28.89
N LEU A 16 -44.79 -21.63 -28.29
CA LEU A 16 -43.52 -21.18 -27.68
C LEU A 16 -42.53 -20.71 -28.77
N SER A 17 -42.46 -21.40 -29.89
CA SER A 17 -41.63 -21.01 -31.03
C SER A 17 -42.02 -19.63 -31.56
N TRP A 18 -43.31 -19.37 -31.75
CA TRP A 18 -43.81 -18.04 -32.21
C TRP A 18 -43.52 -16.92 -31.24
N LEU A 19 -43.43 -17.22 -29.93
CA LEU A 19 -43.05 -16.25 -28.89
C LEU A 19 -41.56 -16.13 -28.66
N GLY A 20 -40.74 -16.88 -29.40
CA GLY A 20 -39.29 -16.90 -29.21
C GLY A 20 -38.87 -17.45 -27.85
N LEU A 21 -39.68 -18.31 -27.20
CA LEU A 21 -39.39 -18.86 -25.89
C LEU A 21 -38.85 -20.28 -25.99
N PRO A 22 -37.63 -20.55 -25.49
CA PRO A 22 -37.08 -21.90 -25.43
C PRO A 22 -37.99 -22.83 -24.60
N THR A 23 -38.28 -24.02 -25.12
CA THR A 23 -39.19 -25.01 -24.49
C THR A 23 -38.68 -25.39 -23.08
N GLY A 24 -37.37 -25.58 -22.90
CA GLY A 24 -36.79 -25.86 -21.58
C GLY A 24 -37.04 -24.75 -20.55
N LYS A 25 -36.99 -23.48 -20.97
CA LYS A 25 -37.30 -22.34 -20.10
C LYS A 25 -38.72 -22.33 -19.65
N TYR A 26 -39.68 -22.66 -20.55
CA TYR A 26 -41.10 -22.76 -20.24
C TYR A 26 -41.36 -23.87 -19.22
N HIS A 27 -40.84 -25.06 -19.39
CA HIS A 27 -41.00 -26.17 -18.44
C HIS A 27 -40.37 -25.87 -17.08
N ALA A 28 -39.19 -25.24 -17.07
CA ALA A 28 -38.58 -24.79 -15.82
C ALA A 28 -39.45 -23.76 -15.08
N TRP A 29 -40.11 -22.86 -15.78
CA TRP A 29 -41.08 -21.92 -15.17
C TRP A 29 -42.33 -22.61 -14.67
N GLN A 30 -42.85 -23.59 -15.41
CA GLN A 30 -44.01 -24.38 -15.00
C GLN A 30 -43.74 -25.17 -13.71
N ALA A 31 -42.58 -25.85 -13.64
CA ALA A 31 -42.19 -26.62 -12.46
C ALA A 31 -41.99 -25.73 -11.21
N ARG A 32 -41.73 -24.43 -11.43
CA ARG A 32 -41.51 -23.46 -10.36
C ARG A 32 -42.71 -22.56 -10.06
N ARG A 33 -43.85 -22.86 -10.67
CA ARG A 33 -45.06 -22.06 -10.47
C ARG A 33 -45.51 -22.09 -9.01
N GLY A 34 -45.67 -20.93 -8.41
CA GLY A 34 -45.99 -20.78 -6.99
C GLY A 34 -44.81 -20.79 -6.03
N LEU A 35 -43.62 -21.10 -6.51
CA LEU A 35 -42.42 -21.01 -5.70
C LEU A 35 -41.77 -19.62 -5.80
N PRO A 36 -41.21 -19.08 -4.72
CA PRO A 36 -40.50 -17.82 -4.76
C PRO A 36 -39.30 -17.89 -5.71
N ASN A 37 -39.05 -16.81 -6.46
CA ASN A 37 -37.95 -16.73 -7.42
C ASN A 37 -36.60 -16.59 -6.69
N ARG A 38 -35.91 -17.70 -6.45
CA ARG A 38 -34.59 -17.72 -5.76
C ARG A 38 -33.40 -17.78 -6.68
N HIS A 39 -33.57 -18.00 -7.98
CA HIS A 39 -32.43 -18.30 -8.87
C HIS A 39 -31.57 -17.11 -9.24
N ASN A 40 -32.04 -15.89 -9.09
CA ASN A 40 -31.29 -14.66 -9.35
C ASN A 40 -30.68 -14.06 -8.08
N ALA A 41 -30.96 -14.61 -6.90
CA ALA A 41 -30.32 -14.15 -5.68
C ALA A 41 -28.84 -14.57 -5.68
N PRO A 42 -27.90 -13.63 -5.59
CA PRO A 42 -26.49 -13.99 -5.53
C PRO A 42 -26.20 -14.76 -4.24
N VAL A 43 -25.64 -15.97 -4.40
CA VAL A 43 -25.23 -16.79 -3.25
C VAL A 43 -24.05 -16.11 -2.56
N PRO A 44 -24.16 -15.79 -1.25
CA PRO A 44 -23.08 -15.16 -0.53
C PRO A 44 -21.80 -16.00 -0.55
N LYS A 45 -20.69 -15.39 -1.00
CA LYS A 45 -19.37 -16.04 -1.04
C LYS A 45 -18.56 -15.69 0.21
N ALA A 46 -17.60 -16.55 0.58
CA ALA A 46 -16.76 -16.38 1.76
C ALA A 46 -15.97 -15.05 1.81
N GLN A 47 -15.69 -14.44 0.66
CA GLN A 47 -15.05 -13.14 0.58
C GLN A 47 -16.02 -11.95 0.76
N TRP A 48 -17.34 -12.16 0.79
CA TRP A 48 -18.28 -11.09 1.03
C TRP A 48 -18.26 -10.68 2.49
N LEU A 49 -18.10 -9.38 2.72
CA LEU A 49 -18.05 -8.81 4.06
C LEU A 49 -19.39 -8.91 4.78
N LEU A 50 -19.34 -9.11 6.06
CA LEU A 50 -20.49 -8.99 6.97
C LEU A 50 -20.84 -7.51 7.16
N PRO A 51 -22.07 -7.16 7.59
CA PRO A 51 -22.48 -5.77 7.81
C PRO A 51 -21.55 -5.00 8.74
N TRP A 52 -21.20 -5.58 9.89
CA TRP A 52 -20.30 -4.97 10.87
C TRP A 52 -18.88 -4.73 10.33
N GLU A 53 -18.38 -5.60 9.45
CA GLU A 53 -17.06 -5.42 8.83
C GLU A 53 -17.04 -4.21 7.88
N ARG A 54 -18.14 -3.97 7.17
CA ARG A 54 -18.28 -2.80 6.29
C ARG A 54 -18.31 -1.51 7.10
N GLU A 55 -19.03 -1.51 8.22
CA GLU A 55 -19.07 -0.38 9.14
C GLU A 55 -17.70 -0.09 9.76
N ALA A 56 -17.02 -1.12 10.26
CA ALA A 56 -15.66 -1.00 10.81
C ALA A 56 -14.65 -0.42 9.81
N ILE A 57 -14.73 -0.80 8.52
CA ILE A 57 -13.89 -0.24 7.46
C ILE A 57 -14.14 1.26 7.29
N VAL A 58 -15.41 1.69 7.29
CA VAL A 58 -15.78 3.10 7.13
C VAL A 58 -15.29 3.92 8.33
N VAL A 59 -15.58 3.47 9.55
CA VAL A 59 -15.14 4.13 10.79
C VAL A 59 -13.61 4.25 10.83
N PHE A 60 -12.90 3.18 10.53
CA PHE A 60 -11.43 3.20 10.52
C PHE A 60 -10.87 4.19 9.50
N ALA A 61 -11.48 4.27 8.31
CA ALA A 61 -11.03 5.21 7.28
C ALA A 61 -11.28 6.68 7.70
N GLN A 62 -12.36 6.98 8.40
CA GLN A 62 -12.65 8.32 8.93
C GLN A 62 -11.66 8.74 10.02
N GLN A 63 -11.18 7.80 10.82
CA GLN A 63 -10.14 8.03 11.85
C GLN A 63 -8.74 8.25 11.26
N HIS A 64 -8.52 7.87 9.99
CA HIS A 64 -7.22 7.95 9.31
C HIS A 64 -7.33 8.74 7.99
N PRO A 65 -7.70 10.03 8.03
CA PRO A 65 -7.89 10.84 6.84
C PRO A 65 -6.59 10.97 6.05
N GLY A 66 -6.70 10.93 4.72
CA GLY A 66 -5.54 11.05 3.81
C GLY A 66 -4.77 9.76 3.54
N GLU A 67 -5.08 8.66 4.21
CA GLU A 67 -4.47 7.36 3.91
C GLU A 67 -5.18 6.67 2.73
N GLY A 68 -4.40 6.10 1.81
CA GLY A 68 -4.94 5.34 0.69
C GLY A 68 -5.51 3.98 1.12
N TYR A 69 -6.59 3.53 0.47
CA TYR A 69 -7.32 2.30 0.82
C TYR A 69 -6.45 1.04 0.97
N ARG A 70 -5.36 0.92 0.19
CA ARG A 70 -4.43 -0.22 0.32
C ARG A 70 -3.68 -0.20 1.66
N ARG A 71 -3.19 0.97 2.09
CA ARG A 71 -2.52 1.12 3.38
C ARG A 71 -3.51 0.87 4.51
N LEU A 72 -4.71 1.45 4.45
CA LEU A 72 -5.79 1.20 5.41
C LEU A 72 -6.11 -0.29 5.53
N THR A 73 -6.16 -1.02 4.40
CA THR A 73 -6.40 -2.48 4.43
C THR A 73 -5.40 -3.21 5.31
N TYR A 74 -4.10 -2.96 5.11
CA TYR A 74 -3.08 -3.67 5.87
C TYR A 74 -3.00 -3.19 7.32
N ARG A 75 -3.27 -1.90 7.59
CA ARG A 75 -3.37 -1.41 8.96
C ARG A 75 -4.52 -2.06 9.73
N MET A 76 -5.71 -2.18 9.13
CA MET A 76 -6.84 -2.89 9.74
C MET A 76 -6.54 -4.36 9.97
N LEU A 77 -5.86 -5.00 9.02
CA LEU A 77 -5.45 -6.41 9.12
C LEU A 77 -4.44 -6.64 10.25
N ASP A 78 -3.46 -5.76 10.38
CA ASP A 78 -2.42 -5.85 11.42
C ASP A 78 -2.99 -5.52 12.81
N ALA A 79 -3.97 -4.61 12.88
CA ALA A 79 -4.65 -4.20 14.12
C ALA A 79 -5.88 -5.07 14.47
N ASP A 80 -6.09 -6.19 13.80
CA ASP A 80 -7.22 -7.11 14.02
C ASP A 80 -8.61 -6.48 13.92
N VAL A 81 -8.74 -5.37 13.18
CA VAL A 81 -10.02 -4.70 12.97
C VAL A 81 -10.87 -5.44 11.92
N VAL A 82 -10.35 -5.63 10.71
CA VAL A 82 -11.00 -6.39 9.64
C VAL A 82 -9.96 -7.05 8.76
N ALA A 83 -10.06 -8.36 8.58
CA ALA A 83 -9.20 -9.13 7.68
C ALA A 83 -9.88 -9.33 6.31
N THR A 84 -9.49 -8.52 5.32
CA THR A 84 -10.06 -8.59 3.97
C THR A 84 -9.06 -8.13 2.89
N SER A 85 -9.45 -8.27 1.61
CA SER A 85 -8.60 -7.84 0.49
C SER A 85 -8.71 -6.32 0.24
N PRO A 86 -7.64 -5.69 -0.32
CA PRO A 86 -7.70 -4.29 -0.73
C PRO A 86 -8.85 -3.96 -1.70
N SER A 87 -9.23 -4.89 -2.57
CA SER A 87 -10.35 -4.71 -3.49
C SER A 87 -11.70 -4.63 -2.77
N SER A 88 -11.86 -5.34 -1.64
CA SER A 88 -13.06 -5.29 -0.82
C SER A 88 -13.15 -3.96 -0.08
N VAL A 89 -12.04 -3.51 0.54
CA VAL A 89 -11.96 -2.19 1.18
C VAL A 89 -12.26 -1.07 0.18
N TYR A 90 -11.65 -1.11 -1.02
CA TYR A 90 -11.93 -0.13 -2.07
C TYR A 90 -13.43 -0.03 -2.40
N ARG A 91 -14.11 -1.17 -2.57
CA ARG A 91 -15.56 -1.18 -2.90
C ARG A 91 -16.40 -0.58 -1.77
N VAL A 92 -16.09 -0.88 -0.52
CA VAL A 92 -16.80 -0.30 0.65
C VAL A 92 -16.59 1.20 0.71
N LEU A 93 -15.35 1.67 0.65
CA LEU A 93 -15.01 3.10 0.73
C LEU A 93 -15.53 3.88 -0.48
N LYS A 94 -15.56 3.27 -1.67
CA LYS A 94 -16.17 3.87 -2.86
C LYS A 94 -17.67 4.06 -2.68
N ALA A 95 -18.39 3.05 -2.16
CA ALA A 95 -19.81 3.13 -1.88
C ALA A 95 -20.13 4.18 -0.79
N ALA A 96 -19.22 4.39 0.17
CA ALA A 96 -19.34 5.40 1.21
C ALA A 96 -18.86 6.81 0.77
N GLY A 97 -18.44 7.01 -0.48
CA GLY A 97 -17.94 8.31 -0.96
C GLY A 97 -16.58 8.72 -0.39
N LEU A 98 -15.83 7.80 0.22
CA LEU A 98 -14.56 8.08 0.91
C LEU A 98 -13.31 7.83 0.04
N ILE A 99 -13.44 7.52 -1.24
CA ILE A 99 -12.32 7.37 -2.16
C ILE A 99 -11.96 8.73 -2.75
N LEU A 100 -10.78 9.20 -2.40
CA LEU A 100 -10.17 10.35 -3.07
C LEU A 100 -9.62 9.90 -4.43
N VAL A 101 -10.14 10.47 -5.51
CA VAL A 101 -9.62 10.24 -6.86
C VAL A 101 -8.30 10.99 -6.98
N SER A 102 -7.20 10.25 -6.91
CA SER A 102 -5.87 10.78 -7.16
C SER A 102 -5.56 10.67 -8.66
N GLY A 103 -5.36 11.81 -9.31
CA GLY A 103 -4.88 11.89 -10.71
C GLY A 103 -3.40 11.53 -10.89
N ALA A 104 -2.82 10.73 -10.02
CA ALA A 104 -1.41 10.35 -10.07
C ALA A 104 -1.12 9.54 -11.34
N LYS A 105 -0.24 10.07 -12.20
CA LYS A 105 0.29 9.36 -13.36
C LYS A 105 1.08 8.13 -12.90
N THR A 106 0.85 7.01 -13.57
CA THR A 106 1.61 5.78 -13.34
C THR A 106 3.07 6.01 -13.76
N SER A 107 4.01 5.85 -12.84
CA SER A 107 5.44 5.90 -13.15
C SER A 107 5.84 4.66 -13.95
N LEU A 108 6.45 4.85 -15.10
CA LEU A 108 7.07 3.77 -15.86
C LEU A 108 8.27 3.25 -15.07
N LYS A 109 8.30 1.96 -14.80
CA LYS A 109 9.46 1.30 -14.19
C LYS A 109 10.56 1.18 -15.24
N GLY A 110 11.75 1.73 -14.97
CA GLY A 110 12.91 1.46 -15.78
C GLY A 110 13.42 0.03 -15.60
N THR A 111 14.00 -0.50 -16.66
CA THR A 111 14.64 -1.82 -16.69
C THR A 111 16.15 -1.64 -16.55
N GLY A 112 16.85 -2.51 -15.78
CA GLY A 112 18.30 -2.61 -15.80
C GLY A 112 19.05 -2.26 -14.49
N PHE A 113 18.38 -1.78 -13.43
CA PHE A 113 19.01 -1.62 -12.12
C PHE A 113 18.83 -2.88 -11.26
N ILE A 114 19.94 -3.55 -10.94
CA ILE A 114 19.93 -4.66 -9.97
C ILE A 114 19.85 -4.02 -8.58
N GLY A 115 18.69 -4.17 -7.95
CA GLY A 115 18.47 -3.66 -6.59
C GLY A 115 19.22 -4.48 -5.54
N PRO A 116 19.49 -3.90 -4.36
CA PRO A 116 20.08 -4.62 -3.24
C PRO A 116 19.13 -5.74 -2.76
N THR A 117 19.72 -6.84 -2.32
CA THR A 117 19.01 -8.04 -1.86
C THR A 117 19.00 -8.16 -0.33
N VAL A 118 19.89 -7.43 0.35
CA VAL A 118 20.03 -7.41 1.80
C VAL A 118 20.14 -5.96 2.31
N ALA A 119 19.84 -5.76 3.59
CA ALA A 119 20.01 -4.48 4.25
C ALA A 119 21.49 -4.06 4.26
N HIS A 120 21.73 -2.75 4.17
CA HIS A 120 23.06 -2.13 4.16
C HIS A 120 23.98 -2.50 2.98
N GLU A 121 23.46 -3.13 1.94
CA GLU A 121 24.23 -3.37 0.71
C GLU A 121 24.38 -2.07 -0.09
N HIS A 122 23.31 -1.28 -0.23
CA HIS A 122 23.28 0.00 -0.92
C HIS A 122 22.66 1.08 -0.04
N TRP A 123 23.38 2.19 0.15
CA TRP A 123 22.83 3.42 0.73
C TRP A 123 22.70 4.50 -0.35
N HIS A 124 21.48 4.99 -0.53
CA HIS A 124 21.20 6.11 -1.41
C HIS A 124 21.29 7.40 -0.60
N ILE A 125 22.03 8.37 -1.11
CA ILE A 125 22.17 9.69 -0.50
C ILE A 125 21.73 10.77 -1.50
N ASP A 126 21.01 11.77 -1.00
CA ASP A 126 20.53 12.89 -1.80
C ASP A 126 20.29 14.13 -0.94
N VAL A 127 20.37 15.30 -1.56
CA VAL A 127 20.14 16.60 -0.93
C VAL A 127 18.95 17.29 -1.56
N SER A 128 18.05 17.74 -0.74
CA SER A 128 16.85 18.44 -1.17
C SER A 128 16.67 19.78 -0.48
N TYR A 129 16.24 20.80 -1.24
CA TYR A 129 15.97 22.12 -0.71
C TYR A 129 14.64 22.14 0.10
N LEU A 130 14.69 22.84 1.24
CA LEU A 130 13.53 23.19 2.06
C LEU A 130 13.39 24.70 2.11
N ASN A 131 12.20 25.21 1.77
CA ASN A 131 11.89 26.62 2.02
C ASN A 131 11.20 26.72 3.40
N ILE A 132 11.78 27.50 4.31
CA ILE A 132 11.29 27.74 5.65
C ILE A 132 11.19 29.25 5.82
N ALA A 133 9.96 29.76 5.92
CA ALA A 133 9.68 31.20 6.06
C ALA A 133 10.44 32.09 5.05
N GLY A 134 10.56 31.64 3.80
CA GLY A 134 11.26 32.39 2.73
C GLY A 134 12.77 32.12 2.62
N THR A 135 13.38 31.45 3.59
CA THR A 135 14.81 31.07 3.56
C THR A 135 14.97 29.62 3.10
N PHE A 136 15.99 29.37 2.27
CA PHE A 136 16.32 28.04 1.78
C PHE A 136 17.30 27.34 2.72
N TYR A 137 16.94 26.12 3.09
CA TYR A 137 17.75 25.17 3.86
C TYR A 137 17.91 23.88 3.08
N TYR A 138 18.80 23.02 3.55
CA TYR A 138 19.15 21.77 2.89
C TYR A 138 18.80 20.56 3.78
N LEU A 139 18.03 19.63 3.26
CA LEU A 139 17.79 18.32 3.86
C LEU A 139 18.61 17.27 3.11
N CYS A 140 19.59 16.70 3.77
CA CYS A 140 20.28 15.52 3.29
C CYS A 140 19.78 14.29 4.04
N ALA A 141 19.64 13.17 3.35
CA ALA A 141 19.25 11.90 3.95
C ALA A 141 20.02 10.73 3.34
N VAL A 142 20.22 9.70 4.15
CA VAL A 142 20.77 8.40 3.76
C VAL A 142 19.68 7.36 3.88
N LEU A 143 19.32 6.71 2.77
CA LEU A 143 18.26 5.72 2.68
C LEU A 143 18.84 4.35 2.32
N ASP A 144 18.55 3.34 3.10
CA ASP A 144 18.87 1.95 2.75
C ASP A 144 18.04 1.48 1.54
N GLY A 145 18.73 1.04 0.52
CA GLY A 145 18.14 0.69 -0.77
C GLY A 145 17.25 -0.55 -0.75
N TYR A 146 17.47 -1.48 0.19
CA TYR A 146 16.69 -2.69 0.38
C TYR A 146 15.44 -2.44 1.20
N SER A 147 15.60 -1.95 2.42
CA SER A 147 14.51 -1.77 3.38
C SER A 147 13.75 -0.46 3.23
N ARG A 148 14.27 0.53 2.49
CA ARG A 148 13.75 1.91 2.44
C ARG A 148 13.89 2.66 3.76
N PHE A 149 14.60 2.12 4.74
CA PHE A 149 14.85 2.74 6.04
C PHE A 149 15.71 3.99 5.88
N ILE A 150 15.33 5.07 6.56
CA ILE A 150 16.19 6.25 6.66
C ILE A 150 17.22 5.99 7.73
N VAL A 151 18.44 5.74 7.29
CA VAL A 151 19.58 5.39 8.15
C VAL A 151 20.01 6.59 8.96
N HIS A 152 20.20 7.75 8.29
CA HIS A 152 20.55 9.01 8.92
C HIS A 152 20.06 10.19 8.07
N TRP A 153 20.01 11.38 8.68
CA TRP A 153 19.59 12.59 7.99
C TRP A 153 20.10 13.84 8.71
N GLY A 154 20.11 14.98 8.01
CA GLY A 154 20.42 16.27 8.61
C GLY A 154 19.76 17.43 7.86
N VAL A 155 19.34 18.47 8.59
CA VAL A 155 18.87 19.75 8.04
C VAL A 155 19.87 20.84 8.45
N ARG A 156 20.39 21.59 7.45
CA ARG A 156 21.44 22.59 7.63
C ARG A 156 21.18 23.83 6.77
N GLU A 157 21.82 24.94 7.16
CA GLU A 157 21.80 26.19 6.39
C GLU A 157 22.64 26.11 5.11
N SER A 158 23.72 25.37 5.15
CA SER A 158 24.57 25.06 4.00
C SER A 158 24.85 23.55 3.96
N MET A 159 25.14 23.04 2.75
CA MET A 159 25.43 21.62 2.57
C MET A 159 26.75 21.49 1.81
N THR A 160 27.83 21.66 2.57
CA THR A 160 29.23 21.46 2.10
C THR A 160 29.52 19.96 2.05
N GLU A 161 30.67 19.59 1.46
CA GLU A 161 31.16 18.21 1.49
C GLU A 161 31.37 17.70 2.92
N GLN A 162 31.95 18.50 3.82
CA GLN A 162 32.13 18.15 5.24
C GLN A 162 30.79 17.92 5.93
N ALA A 163 29.75 18.69 5.58
CA ALA A 163 28.42 18.48 6.11
C ALA A 163 27.84 17.13 5.68
N ILE A 164 28.12 16.67 4.45
CA ILE A 164 27.74 15.36 3.96
C ILE A 164 28.53 14.25 4.66
N GLU A 165 29.85 14.42 4.82
CA GLU A 165 30.68 13.46 5.53
C GLU A 165 30.21 13.21 6.96
N VAL A 166 29.85 14.26 7.70
CA VAL A 166 29.25 14.15 9.04
C VAL A 166 27.94 13.35 9.02
N ILE A 167 27.12 13.53 7.99
CA ILE A 167 25.85 12.78 7.85
C ILE A 167 26.13 11.30 7.54
N VAL A 168 27.06 11.00 6.66
CA VAL A 168 27.45 9.62 6.35
C VAL A 168 28.15 8.96 7.54
N GLN A 169 28.99 9.71 8.27
CA GLN A 169 29.64 9.22 9.49
C GLN A 169 28.57 8.87 10.57
N GLY A 170 27.57 9.74 10.78
CA GLY A 170 26.46 9.43 11.69
C GLY A 170 25.65 8.19 11.26
N ALA A 171 25.54 7.93 9.98
CA ALA A 171 24.93 6.69 9.47
C ALA A 171 25.78 5.46 9.83
N ARG A 172 27.12 5.54 9.69
CA ARG A 172 28.04 4.46 10.04
C ARG A 172 28.07 4.17 11.54
N GLU A 173 28.03 5.21 12.36
CA GLU A 173 27.99 5.07 13.82
C GLU A 173 26.72 4.38 14.30
N ARG A 174 25.60 4.64 13.62
CA ARG A 174 24.32 3.98 13.93
C ARG A 174 24.31 2.50 13.52
N PHE A 175 25.04 2.13 12.47
CA PHE A 175 25.13 0.77 11.95
C PHE A 175 26.58 0.37 11.74
N PRO A 176 27.34 0.14 12.83
CA PRO A 176 28.74 -0.20 12.74
C PRO A 176 28.97 -1.56 12.07
N GLY A 177 30.11 -1.73 11.43
CA GLY A 177 30.49 -2.98 10.76
C GLY A 177 29.92 -3.15 9.34
N HIS A 178 29.13 -2.21 8.84
CA HIS A 178 28.66 -2.25 7.46
C HIS A 178 29.48 -1.32 6.55
N THR A 179 29.81 -1.79 5.36
CA THR A 179 30.52 -1.05 4.30
C THR A 179 29.67 -0.95 3.03
N PRO A 180 28.57 -0.17 3.06
CA PRO A 180 27.63 -0.08 1.97
C PRO A 180 28.24 0.57 0.72
N ARG A 181 27.64 0.27 -0.43
CA ARG A 181 27.85 1.06 -1.63
C ARG A 181 27.02 2.34 -1.55
N ILE A 182 27.69 3.50 -1.55
CA ILE A 182 27.01 4.80 -1.56
C ILE A 182 26.59 5.14 -2.99
N ILE A 183 25.30 5.42 -3.19
CA ILE A 183 24.74 5.84 -4.47
C ILE A 183 24.26 7.28 -4.34
N SER A 184 24.82 8.20 -5.13
CA SER A 184 24.44 9.60 -5.17
C SER A 184 24.19 10.08 -6.60
N ASP A 185 23.62 11.26 -6.73
CA ASP A 185 23.65 12.03 -7.97
C ASP A 185 25.04 12.64 -8.23
N ASN A 186 25.14 13.53 -9.24
CA ASN A 186 26.36 14.24 -9.59
C ASN A 186 26.43 15.64 -8.94
N GLY A 187 25.80 15.85 -7.79
CA GLY A 187 25.90 17.11 -7.06
C GLY A 187 27.35 17.46 -6.73
N PRO A 188 27.73 18.77 -6.71
CA PRO A 188 29.10 19.20 -6.51
C PRO A 188 29.72 18.65 -5.23
N GLN A 189 28.97 18.52 -4.15
CA GLN A 189 29.40 17.97 -2.86
C GLN A 189 29.78 16.48 -2.94
N PHE A 190 29.20 15.71 -3.89
CA PHE A 190 29.48 14.27 -4.06
C PHE A 190 30.63 14.00 -5.06
N ILE A 191 30.97 14.99 -5.88
CA ILE A 191 32.11 14.86 -6.80
C ILE A 191 33.42 15.38 -6.20
N ALA A 192 33.38 16.07 -5.08
CA ALA A 192 34.53 16.61 -4.36
C ALA A 192 35.56 15.51 -4.04
N LYS A 193 36.82 15.89 -4.05
CA LYS A 193 37.95 14.97 -3.82
C LYS A 193 37.89 14.42 -2.40
N ASP A 194 37.69 15.29 -1.42
CA ASP A 194 37.68 14.95 -0.01
C ASP A 194 36.58 13.96 0.34
N PHE A 195 35.38 14.17 -0.19
CA PHE A 195 34.26 13.19 -0.01
C PHE A 195 34.61 11.80 -0.58
N LYS A 196 35.24 11.73 -1.76
CA LYS A 196 35.67 10.45 -2.34
C LYS A 196 36.74 9.76 -1.50
N GLU A 197 37.68 10.53 -0.96
CA GLU A 197 38.71 10.02 -0.08
C GLU A 197 38.12 9.51 1.24
N PHE A 198 37.22 10.27 1.87
CA PHE A 198 36.50 9.86 3.05
C PHE A 198 35.75 8.53 2.83
N VAL A 199 34.98 8.38 1.72
CA VAL A 199 34.25 7.14 1.41
C VAL A 199 35.22 5.96 1.25
N ARG A 200 36.35 6.17 0.57
CA ARG A 200 37.42 5.15 0.37
C ARG A 200 38.06 4.72 1.69
N GLU A 201 38.46 5.68 2.53
CA GLU A 201 39.06 5.42 3.85
C GLU A 201 38.09 4.71 4.80
N ALA A 202 36.79 5.01 4.65
CA ALA A 202 35.72 4.32 5.36
C ALA A 202 35.45 2.89 4.87
N GLY A 203 36.22 2.39 3.89
CA GLY A 203 36.02 1.06 3.30
C GLY A 203 34.77 0.92 2.44
N MET A 204 34.12 2.03 2.11
CA MET A 204 32.89 2.06 1.30
C MET A 204 33.21 2.29 -0.20
N THR A 205 32.25 1.99 -1.06
CA THR A 205 32.34 2.26 -2.50
C THR A 205 31.36 3.37 -2.88
N HIS A 206 31.80 4.32 -3.69
CA HIS A 206 30.92 5.38 -4.21
C HIS A 206 30.57 5.14 -5.68
N VAL A 207 29.28 5.11 -5.98
CA VAL A 207 28.72 4.98 -7.33
C VAL A 207 27.86 6.20 -7.61
N ARG A 208 28.21 6.95 -8.64
CA ARG A 208 27.41 8.08 -9.11
C ARG A 208 26.43 7.60 -10.17
N THR A 209 25.22 8.14 -10.14
CA THR A 209 24.23 7.85 -11.18
C THR A 209 24.70 8.43 -12.52
N ALA A 210 24.61 7.65 -13.59
CA ALA A 210 24.89 8.15 -14.92
C ALA A 210 23.92 9.29 -15.29
N PRO A 211 24.35 10.32 -16.05
CA PRO A 211 23.52 11.48 -16.40
C PRO A 211 22.16 11.15 -17.03
N TYR A 212 22.03 9.99 -17.65
CA TYR A 212 20.79 9.52 -18.30
C TYR A 212 20.10 8.35 -17.57
N TYR A 213 20.52 8.03 -16.34
CA TYR A 213 19.96 6.94 -15.53
C TYR A 213 19.51 7.43 -14.14
N PRO A 214 18.56 8.38 -14.05
CA PRO A 214 18.10 8.93 -12.77
C PRO A 214 17.37 7.89 -11.91
N GLN A 215 17.04 6.74 -12.48
CA GLN A 215 16.26 5.68 -11.79
C GLN A 215 17.01 5.02 -10.64
N SER A 216 18.36 5.06 -10.63
CA SER A 216 19.16 4.51 -9.54
C SER A 216 18.98 5.29 -8.24
N ASN A 217 18.69 6.60 -8.27
CA ASN A 217 18.44 7.43 -7.08
C ASN A 217 16.95 7.71 -6.82
N GLY A 218 16.05 7.25 -7.69
CA GLY A 218 14.61 7.46 -7.59
C GLY A 218 13.94 6.97 -6.30
N LYS A 219 14.64 6.14 -5.51
CA LYS A 219 14.15 5.68 -4.21
C LYS A 219 14.17 6.82 -3.18
N ILE A 220 15.28 7.52 -3.06
CA ILE A 220 15.43 8.63 -2.11
C ILE A 220 14.74 9.90 -2.61
N GLU A 221 14.72 10.15 -3.92
CA GLU A 221 13.93 11.24 -4.50
C GLU A 221 12.44 11.12 -4.14
N ARG A 222 11.89 9.92 -4.22
CA ARG A 222 10.51 9.63 -3.81
C ARG A 222 10.30 9.86 -2.31
N TRP A 223 11.28 9.54 -1.49
CA TRP A 223 11.23 9.83 -0.06
C TRP A 223 11.19 11.35 0.19
N HIS A 224 12.04 12.13 -0.48
CA HIS A 224 12.02 13.59 -0.41
C HIS A 224 10.66 14.18 -0.84
N GLN A 225 10.06 13.65 -1.89
CA GLN A 225 8.70 14.03 -2.29
C GLN A 225 7.66 13.71 -1.21
N SER A 226 7.79 12.56 -0.57
CA SER A 226 6.86 12.12 0.48
C SER A 226 6.95 13.02 1.71
N ILE A 227 8.14 13.28 2.26
CA ILE A 227 8.30 14.14 3.43
C ILE A 227 7.85 15.58 3.16
N LYS A 228 8.12 16.12 1.97
CA LYS A 228 7.64 17.45 1.57
C LYS A 228 6.11 17.50 1.52
N ARG A 229 5.46 16.50 0.93
CA ARG A 229 4.00 16.45 0.77
C ARG A 229 3.28 16.12 2.07
N GLU A 230 3.78 15.14 2.82
CA GLU A 230 3.07 14.56 3.98
C GLU A 230 3.40 15.29 5.30
N CYS A 231 4.54 15.98 5.37
CA CYS A 231 5.01 16.61 6.60
C CYS A 231 5.26 18.12 6.44
N LEU A 232 6.23 18.51 5.62
CA LEU A 232 6.76 19.87 5.63
C LEU A 232 5.77 20.90 5.05
N ARG A 233 5.12 20.62 3.93
CA ARG A 233 4.14 21.54 3.33
C ARG A 233 2.91 21.76 4.21
N PRO A 234 2.26 20.69 4.76
CA PRO A 234 1.09 20.87 5.61
C PRO A 234 1.38 21.54 6.95
N ARG A 235 2.59 21.34 7.49
CA ARG A 235 2.96 21.86 8.84
C ARG A 235 3.72 23.18 8.80
N ALA A 236 4.17 23.62 7.61
CA ALA A 236 4.80 24.91 7.36
C ALA A 236 5.78 25.35 8.48
N PRO A 237 6.95 24.71 8.63
CA PRO A 237 7.89 25.02 9.71
C PRO A 237 8.30 26.49 9.66
N VAL A 238 8.41 27.12 10.83
CA VAL A 238 8.72 28.55 10.98
C VAL A 238 10.19 28.83 11.30
N SER A 239 10.97 27.80 11.65
CA SER A 239 12.38 27.91 11.96
C SER A 239 13.14 26.62 11.59
N LEU A 240 14.48 26.71 11.55
CA LEU A 240 15.36 25.54 11.34
C LEU A 240 15.19 24.50 12.46
N ALA A 241 15.03 24.94 13.71
CA ALA A 241 14.81 24.05 14.85
C ALA A 241 13.46 23.33 14.74
N ASP A 242 12.39 24.04 14.36
CA ASP A 242 11.08 23.47 14.12
C ASP A 242 11.11 22.45 12.97
N ALA A 243 11.76 22.79 11.85
CA ALA A 243 11.95 21.86 10.74
C ALA A 243 12.69 20.59 11.14
N ARG A 244 13.77 20.70 11.95
CA ARG A 244 14.49 19.53 12.48
C ARG A 244 13.58 18.64 13.33
N ASN A 245 12.75 19.21 14.19
CA ASN A 245 11.81 18.48 15.03
C ASN A 245 10.74 17.75 14.17
N LEU A 246 10.20 18.43 13.17
CA LEU A 246 9.23 17.83 12.25
C LEU A 246 9.83 16.70 11.44
N VAL A 247 11.04 16.87 10.90
CA VAL A 247 11.76 15.83 10.15
C VAL A 247 12.07 14.64 11.04
N SER A 248 12.52 14.88 12.29
CA SER A 248 12.82 13.82 13.26
C SER A 248 11.60 12.92 13.52
N ARG A 249 10.45 13.51 13.85
CA ARG A 249 9.21 12.77 14.06
C ARG A 249 8.76 12.04 12.81
N TYR A 250 8.82 12.69 11.65
CA TYR A 250 8.43 12.07 10.39
C TYR A 250 9.33 10.88 10.03
N VAL A 251 10.65 10.98 10.22
CA VAL A 251 11.59 9.88 9.97
C VAL A 251 11.32 8.71 10.90
N GLN A 252 11.05 8.98 12.17
CA GLN A 252 10.66 7.93 13.12
C GLN A 252 9.40 7.22 12.65
N ASP A 253 8.32 7.96 12.39
CA ASP A 253 7.06 7.37 11.91
C ASP A 253 7.22 6.65 10.56
N TYR A 254 8.01 7.23 9.65
CA TYR A 254 8.31 6.63 8.35
C TYR A 254 9.00 5.27 8.49
N ASN A 255 9.97 5.18 9.40
CA ASN A 255 10.74 3.96 9.61
C ASN A 255 9.96 2.87 10.36
N THR A 256 9.11 3.24 11.34
CA THR A 256 8.54 2.29 12.32
C THR A 256 7.03 2.09 12.22
N VAL A 257 6.30 3.03 11.60
CA VAL A 257 4.82 3.01 11.56
C VAL A 257 4.28 2.99 10.14
N ARG A 258 4.91 3.73 9.23
CA ARG A 258 4.40 3.94 7.89
C ARG A 258 4.58 2.69 7.03
N LEU A 259 3.47 2.07 6.61
CA LEU A 259 3.49 0.93 5.69
C LEU A 259 3.91 1.36 4.29
N HIS A 260 4.89 0.66 3.71
CA HIS A 260 5.50 1.02 2.43
C HIS A 260 5.04 0.11 1.29
N SER A 261 4.44 0.67 0.24
CA SER A 261 3.87 -0.12 -0.87
C SER A 261 4.87 -0.97 -1.63
N ALA A 262 6.13 -0.50 -1.77
CA ALA A 262 7.19 -1.25 -2.44
C ALA A 262 7.72 -2.43 -1.61
N LEU A 263 7.38 -2.49 -0.31
CA LEU A 263 7.74 -3.56 0.62
C LEU A 263 6.56 -4.49 0.94
N GLY A 264 5.49 -4.47 0.12
CA GLY A 264 4.30 -5.26 0.42
C GLY A 264 3.48 -4.73 1.60
N TYR A 265 3.56 -3.42 1.85
CA TYR A 265 2.87 -2.74 2.97
C TYR A 265 3.32 -3.21 4.36
N ILE A 266 4.61 -3.44 4.54
CA ILE A 266 5.26 -3.50 5.86
C ILE A 266 6.07 -2.23 6.11
N THR A 267 6.56 -2.04 7.35
CA THR A 267 7.38 -0.89 7.68
C THR A 267 8.83 -1.08 7.20
N PRO A 268 9.58 0.00 6.97
CA PRO A 268 11.02 -0.09 6.67
C PRO A 268 11.82 -0.87 7.73
N ILE A 269 11.51 -0.70 9.02
CA ILE A 269 12.19 -1.43 10.09
C ILE A 269 11.90 -2.94 10.03
N ASP A 270 10.68 -3.33 9.73
CA ASP A 270 10.33 -4.75 9.59
C ASP A 270 11.10 -5.43 8.46
N GLN A 271 11.26 -4.71 7.35
CA GLN A 271 12.05 -5.20 6.22
C GLN A 271 13.54 -5.27 6.58
N MET A 272 14.08 -4.26 7.29
CA MET A 272 15.49 -4.19 7.67
C MET A 272 15.86 -5.32 8.64
N GLU A 273 14.99 -5.62 9.59
CA GLU A 273 15.20 -6.67 10.60
C GLU A 273 14.75 -8.07 10.15
N GLY A 274 14.34 -8.22 8.89
CA GLY A 274 14.01 -9.53 8.31
C GLY A 274 12.65 -10.09 8.76
N ARG A 275 11.76 -9.29 9.38
CA ARG A 275 10.44 -9.73 9.85
C ARG A 275 9.40 -9.93 8.75
N ALA A 276 9.71 -9.57 7.51
CA ALA A 276 8.76 -9.57 6.39
C ALA A 276 8.04 -10.91 6.21
N ALA A 277 8.77 -12.03 6.21
CA ALA A 277 8.19 -13.35 5.98
C ALA A 277 7.17 -13.74 7.06
N ALA A 278 7.49 -13.48 8.34
CA ALA A 278 6.60 -13.74 9.45
C ALA A 278 5.33 -12.91 9.39
N LEU A 279 5.45 -11.61 9.07
CA LEU A 279 4.30 -10.71 8.91
C LEU A 279 3.38 -11.14 7.75
N PHE A 280 3.94 -11.56 6.62
CA PHE A 280 3.13 -12.05 5.50
C PHE A 280 2.42 -13.35 5.82
N ALA A 281 3.08 -14.29 6.53
CA ALA A 281 2.47 -15.53 6.97
C ALA A 281 1.30 -15.28 7.94
N GLU A 282 1.48 -14.36 8.90
CA GLU A 282 0.45 -13.99 9.86
C GLU A 282 -0.76 -13.32 9.17
N ARG A 283 -0.54 -12.41 8.24
CA ARG A 283 -1.60 -11.81 7.43
C ARG A 283 -2.39 -12.85 6.63
N GLN A 284 -1.69 -13.84 6.06
CA GLN A 284 -2.35 -14.92 5.32
C GLN A 284 -3.20 -15.80 6.23
N ARG A 285 -2.73 -16.09 7.45
CA ARG A 285 -3.49 -16.81 8.49
C ARG A 285 -4.79 -16.05 8.82
N LYS A 286 -4.69 -14.76 9.18
CA LYS A 286 -5.84 -13.91 9.51
C LYS A 286 -6.87 -13.85 8.37
N LEU A 287 -6.42 -13.73 7.12
CA LEU A 287 -7.32 -13.74 5.95
C LEU A 287 -8.05 -15.08 5.78
N SER A 288 -7.39 -16.19 6.06
CA SER A 288 -7.99 -17.55 6.01
C SER A 288 -9.04 -17.73 7.10
N GLU A 289 -8.73 -17.35 8.33
CA GLU A 289 -9.63 -17.41 9.47
C GLU A 289 -10.88 -16.55 9.27
N ALA A 290 -10.71 -15.32 8.79
CA ALA A 290 -11.84 -14.44 8.48
C ALA A 290 -12.77 -15.03 7.40
N ARG A 291 -12.22 -15.70 6.38
CA ARG A 291 -13.04 -16.41 5.38
C ARG A 291 -13.83 -17.57 6.01
N THR A 292 -13.22 -18.31 6.90
CA THR A 292 -13.89 -19.41 7.63
C THR A 292 -15.00 -18.89 8.54
N ALA A 293 -14.73 -17.83 9.31
CA ALA A 293 -15.70 -17.17 10.17
C ALA A 293 -16.91 -16.64 9.37
N ARG A 294 -16.69 -16.01 8.21
CA ARG A 294 -17.79 -15.56 7.33
C ARG A 294 -18.63 -16.70 6.77
N ARG A 295 -18.03 -17.87 6.49
CA ARG A 295 -18.77 -19.07 6.08
C ARG A 295 -19.64 -19.59 7.21
N GLN A 296 -19.11 -19.63 8.42
CA GLN A 296 -19.85 -20.10 9.61
C GLN A 296 -21.03 -19.16 9.94
N ALA A 297 -20.78 -17.85 9.95
CA ALA A 297 -21.81 -16.83 10.21
C ALA A 297 -23.00 -16.83 9.22
N ARG A 298 -22.86 -17.52 8.09
CA ARG A 298 -23.92 -17.64 7.06
C ARG A 298 -24.56 -19.01 6.98
N LYS A 299 -24.12 -19.98 7.78
CA LYS A 299 -24.85 -21.24 7.90
C LYS A 299 -26.18 -20.94 8.61
N PRO A 300 -27.32 -21.45 8.13
CA PRO A 300 -28.58 -21.35 8.85
C PRO A 300 -28.38 -22.01 10.23
N SER A 301 -28.94 -21.37 11.25
CA SER A 301 -29.00 -21.98 12.61
C SER A 301 -29.69 -23.33 12.53
N PRO A 302 -29.26 -24.36 13.27
CA PRO A 302 -29.96 -25.64 13.29
C PRO A 302 -31.43 -25.49 13.62
N GLU A 303 -31.81 -24.55 14.49
CA GLU A 303 -33.19 -24.22 14.87
C GLU A 303 -34.06 -23.65 13.72
N ALA A 304 -33.47 -23.07 12.68
CA ALA A 304 -34.21 -22.53 11.53
C ALA A 304 -34.57 -23.61 10.49
N VAL A 305 -34.05 -24.82 10.62
CA VAL A 305 -34.34 -25.95 9.70
C VAL A 305 -35.53 -26.74 10.16
N GLU A 306 -35.86 -26.80 11.47
CA GLU A 306 -37.01 -27.52 11.99
C GLU A 306 -38.34 -26.84 11.75
N THR A 307 -38.36 -25.52 11.54
CA THR A 307 -39.66 -24.77 11.32
C THR A 307 -40.17 -24.82 9.88
N VAL A 308 -39.50 -25.49 8.95
CA VAL A 308 -39.92 -25.58 7.53
C VAL A 308 -40.60 -26.95 7.21
N HIS A 309 -40.60 -27.89 8.15
CA HIS A 309 -41.16 -29.24 7.96
C HIS A 309 -42.27 -29.58 8.99
N GLY A 310 -42.88 -28.56 9.61
CA GLY A 310 -44.05 -28.69 10.42
C GLY A 310 -45.30 -28.25 9.69
#